data_b3405ef0cb32ac2f5f55e9c7d4f288f9
#
_entry.id   b3405ef0cb32ac2f5f55e9c7d4f288f9
#
_cell.length_a   1.000
_cell.length_b   1.000
_cell.length_c   1.000
_cell.angle_alpha   90.00
_cell.angle_beta   90.00
_cell.angle_gamma   90.00
#
_symmetry.space_group_name_H-M   'P 1'
#
loop_
_entity.id
_entity.type
_entity.pdbx_description
1 polymer ?
#
loop_
_entity_poly.entity_id
_entity_poly.type
_entity_poly.pdbx_seq_one_letter_code
_entity_poly.pdbx_strand_id
1 'polypeptide(L)'
;FGLIKTEIKNFTNFYLAENYHQDYLKKNPNGYCPDYSTGVVFSKKPEKFTDNKNLVIGKKILILEAEGCPYCYKLRQNVLNDYRGSLEISYRKSDELDKLELKTPTWATPTIYFLENGKEVWSHQGYLSNEKFYKSLGKFKLGKTEAYDVAFNQGTDPTYCKEYELFKNTPEGV
;
A
#
# COMPACT_ATOMS: atom_id res chain seq x y z
N PHE A 1 5.99 -29.95 28.34
CA PHE A 1 5.94 -30.49 26.97
C PHE A 1 6.80 -31.75 26.94
N GLY A 2 6.30 -32.86 26.36
CA GLY A 2 7.04 -34.10 26.18
C GLY A 2 8.12 -33.97 25.12
N LEU A 3 8.95 -35.03 24.99
CA LEU A 3 9.95 -35.09 23.94
C LEU A 3 9.31 -34.95 22.55
N ILE A 4 9.90 -34.10 21.71
CA ILE A 4 9.47 -33.95 20.31
C ILE A 4 9.71 -35.26 19.59
N LYS A 5 8.63 -35.87 19.08
CA LYS A 5 8.69 -37.11 18.28
C LYS A 5 8.66 -36.85 16.77
N THR A 6 8.83 -35.62 16.35
CA THR A 6 8.83 -35.23 14.94
C THR A 6 10.19 -35.52 14.35
N GLU A 7 10.22 -36.29 13.27
CA GLU A 7 11.42 -36.57 12.50
C GLU A 7 11.58 -35.57 11.36
N ILE A 8 12.75 -35.01 11.20
CA ILE A 8 13.11 -34.16 10.07
C ILE A 8 13.99 -34.97 9.13
N LYS A 9 13.45 -35.25 7.94
CA LYS A 9 14.18 -36.01 6.88
C LYS A 9 14.37 -35.16 5.64
N ASN A 10 15.35 -35.50 4.84
CA ASN A 10 15.48 -34.99 3.50
C ASN A 10 14.26 -35.41 2.67
N PHE A 11 13.79 -34.50 1.84
CA PHE A 11 12.67 -34.77 0.93
C PHE A 11 13.03 -35.94 0.00
N THR A 12 12.18 -36.94 -0.05
CA THR A 12 12.29 -38.07 -0.97
C THR A 12 11.13 -38.13 -1.94
N ASN A 13 9.91 -38.18 -1.42
CA ASN A 13 8.69 -38.23 -2.22
C ASN A 13 7.58 -37.43 -1.53
N PHE A 14 6.79 -36.72 -2.32
CA PHE A 14 5.59 -36.01 -1.88
C PHE A 14 4.40 -36.46 -2.72
N TYR A 15 3.35 -36.87 -2.05
CA TYR A 15 2.09 -37.20 -2.70
C TYR A 15 1.06 -36.12 -2.37
N LEU A 16 0.46 -35.57 -3.42
CA LEU A 16 -0.65 -34.63 -3.24
C LEU A 16 -1.82 -35.38 -2.61
N ALA A 17 -2.52 -34.73 -1.68
CA ALA A 17 -3.83 -35.20 -1.23
C ALA A 17 -4.83 -35.17 -2.40
N GLU A 18 -5.92 -35.89 -2.25
CA GLU A 18 -6.96 -35.99 -3.26
C GLU A 18 -7.50 -34.61 -3.66
N ASN A 19 -7.91 -34.46 -4.93
CA ASN A 19 -8.33 -33.19 -5.50
C ASN A 19 -9.44 -32.49 -4.72
N TYR A 20 -10.30 -33.23 -4.01
CA TYR A 20 -11.35 -32.64 -3.19
C TYR A 20 -10.82 -32.03 -1.89
N HIS A 21 -9.65 -32.45 -1.40
CA HIS A 21 -8.96 -31.84 -0.26
C HIS A 21 -8.11 -30.63 -0.65
N GLN A 22 -7.71 -30.53 -1.93
CA GLN A 22 -6.93 -29.37 -2.38
C GLN A 22 -7.80 -28.11 -2.37
N ASP A 23 -7.35 -27.06 -1.66
CA ASP A 23 -8.10 -25.81 -1.52
C ASP A 23 -9.53 -25.98 -0.99
N TYR A 24 -9.77 -26.96 -0.10
CA TYR A 24 -11.11 -27.34 0.36
C TYR A 24 -11.94 -26.14 0.84
N LEU A 25 -11.42 -25.30 1.73
CA LEU A 25 -12.15 -24.14 2.25
C LEU A 25 -12.36 -23.06 1.20
N LYS A 26 -11.48 -22.96 0.20
CA LYS A 26 -11.66 -22.05 -0.93
C LYS A 26 -12.80 -22.48 -1.84
N LYS A 27 -12.93 -23.80 -2.06
CA LYS A 27 -14.03 -24.40 -2.85
C LYS A 27 -15.34 -24.43 -2.06
N ASN A 28 -15.26 -24.55 -0.74
CA ASN A 28 -16.39 -24.66 0.18
C ASN A 28 -16.24 -23.62 1.31
N PRO A 29 -16.61 -22.35 1.07
CA PRO A 29 -16.39 -21.27 2.06
C PRO A 29 -17.06 -21.53 3.42
N ASN A 30 -18.14 -22.32 3.44
CA ASN A 30 -18.84 -22.74 4.65
C ASN A 30 -18.54 -24.21 5.02
N GLY A 31 -17.51 -24.81 4.44
CA GLY A 31 -17.12 -26.18 4.68
C GLY A 31 -16.58 -26.36 6.10
N TYR A 32 -16.88 -27.49 6.71
CA TYR A 32 -16.34 -27.88 8.00
C TYR A 32 -14.90 -28.37 7.82
N CYS A 33 -13.95 -27.62 8.38
CA CYS A 33 -12.58 -28.07 8.56
C CYS A 33 -12.30 -28.04 10.06
N PRO A 34 -12.23 -29.21 10.74
CA PRO A 34 -11.92 -29.22 12.16
C PRO A 34 -10.50 -28.73 12.37
N ASP A 35 -10.38 -27.50 12.82
CA ASP A 35 -9.11 -26.97 13.30
C ASP A 35 -8.88 -27.50 14.73
N TYR A 36 -8.37 -28.71 14.80
CA TYR A 36 -7.88 -29.24 16.07
C TYR A 36 -6.56 -28.54 16.37
N SER A 37 -6.66 -27.33 16.94
CA SER A 37 -5.52 -26.60 17.44
C SER A 37 -4.67 -27.56 18.30
N THR A 38 -3.40 -27.67 17.98
CA THR A 38 -2.44 -28.43 18.80
C THR A 38 -2.22 -27.81 20.17
N GLY A 39 -2.88 -26.66 20.47
CA GLY A 39 -2.64 -25.85 21.65
C GLY A 39 -1.29 -25.10 21.61
N VAL A 40 -0.54 -25.26 20.53
CA VAL A 40 0.71 -24.51 20.32
C VAL A 40 0.34 -23.12 19.83
N VAL A 41 0.42 -22.15 20.72
CA VAL A 41 0.41 -20.75 20.35
C VAL A 41 1.80 -20.41 19.87
N PHE A 42 1.98 -20.26 18.55
CA PHE A 42 3.19 -19.64 18.05
C PHE A 42 3.28 -18.26 18.67
N SER A 43 4.37 -17.97 19.38
CA SER A 43 4.67 -16.60 19.77
C SER A 43 4.46 -15.71 18.57
N LYS A 44 3.78 -14.56 18.76
CA LYS A 44 3.56 -13.57 17.71
C LYS A 44 4.78 -13.54 16.80
N LYS A 45 4.57 -13.59 15.47
CA LYS A 45 5.66 -13.31 14.51
C LYS A 45 6.51 -12.19 15.11
N PRO A 46 7.84 -12.32 15.15
CA PRO A 46 8.67 -11.22 15.61
C PRO A 46 8.16 -9.97 14.91
N GLU A 47 7.75 -8.98 15.70
CA GLU A 47 7.25 -7.72 15.15
C GLU A 47 8.32 -7.24 14.18
N LYS A 48 7.97 -7.25 12.90
CA LYS A 48 8.88 -6.79 11.87
C LYS A 48 9.04 -5.29 12.11
N PHE A 49 10.12 -4.94 12.78
CA PHE A 49 10.38 -3.54 13.12
C PHE A 49 10.68 -2.79 11.83
N THR A 50 9.69 -2.08 11.32
CA THR A 50 9.87 -1.17 10.20
C THR A 50 10.08 0.23 10.73
N ASP A 51 11.21 0.84 10.40
CA ASP A 51 11.50 2.20 10.81
C ASP A 51 10.66 3.20 9.98
N ASN A 52 9.64 3.77 10.61
CA ASN A 52 8.79 4.80 10.03
C ASN A 52 9.18 6.23 10.43
N LYS A 53 10.35 6.42 11.05
CA LYS A 53 10.80 7.76 11.51
C LYS A 53 10.87 8.77 10.38
N ASN A 54 11.24 8.35 9.18
CA ASN A 54 11.29 9.22 8.02
C ASN A 54 9.89 9.67 7.55
N LEU A 55 8.83 8.89 7.84
CA LEU A 55 7.46 9.18 7.42
C LEU A 55 6.74 10.18 8.33
N VAL A 56 7.23 10.35 9.56
CA VAL A 56 6.63 11.28 10.54
C VAL A 56 7.23 12.69 10.50
N ILE A 57 8.09 12.99 9.52
CA ILE A 57 8.75 14.28 9.38
C ILE A 57 8.48 14.85 7.98
N GLY A 58 7.85 16.02 7.93
CA GLY A 58 7.59 16.76 6.68
C GLY A 58 6.56 16.09 5.77
N LYS A 59 6.61 16.47 4.49
CA LYS A 59 5.72 15.91 3.44
C LYS A 59 6.35 14.67 2.80
N LYS A 60 5.61 13.58 2.73
CA LYS A 60 6.04 12.29 2.18
C LYS A 60 4.94 11.62 1.36
N ILE A 61 5.34 10.74 0.45
CA ILE A 61 4.43 9.87 -0.28
C ILE A 61 4.66 8.45 0.23
N LEU A 62 3.59 7.81 0.68
CA LEU A 62 3.61 6.42 1.10
C LEU A 62 2.76 5.58 0.16
N ILE A 63 3.33 4.51 -0.37
CA ILE A 63 2.62 3.54 -1.20
C ILE A 63 2.47 2.24 -0.41
N LEU A 64 1.23 1.86 -0.15
CA LEU A 64 0.90 0.57 0.40
C LEU A 64 0.83 -0.45 -0.73
N GLU A 65 1.59 -1.53 -0.63
CA GLU A 65 1.65 -2.59 -1.62
C GLU A 65 1.42 -3.97 -0.99
N ALA A 66 0.97 -4.91 -1.81
CA ALA A 66 0.91 -6.33 -1.47
C ALA A 66 1.73 -7.15 -2.46
N GLU A 67 2.17 -8.31 -2.02
CA GLU A 67 2.84 -9.27 -2.87
C GLU A 67 1.90 -9.78 -3.97
N GLY A 68 2.42 -9.88 -5.21
CA GLY A 68 1.63 -10.35 -6.35
C GLY A 68 0.52 -9.40 -6.84
N CYS A 69 0.53 -8.12 -6.41
CA CYS A 69 -0.49 -7.14 -6.77
C CYS A 69 -0.28 -6.58 -8.19
N PRO A 70 -1.14 -6.92 -9.19
CA PRO A 70 -0.97 -6.47 -10.57
C PRO A 70 -1.10 -4.95 -10.73
N TYR A 71 -1.99 -4.32 -9.95
CA TYR A 71 -2.20 -2.88 -9.99
C TYR A 71 -1.05 -2.10 -9.35
N CYS A 72 -0.36 -2.70 -8.36
CA CYS A 72 0.85 -2.12 -7.79
C CYS A 72 1.98 -2.12 -8.83
N TYR A 73 2.14 -3.22 -9.55
CA TYR A 73 3.08 -3.31 -10.67
C TYR A 73 2.77 -2.26 -11.74
N LYS A 74 1.50 -2.15 -12.15
CA LYS A 74 1.06 -1.16 -13.14
C LYS A 74 1.32 0.27 -12.69
N LEU A 75 1.09 0.58 -11.41
CA LEU A 75 1.38 1.90 -10.84
C LEU A 75 2.88 2.21 -10.92
N ARG A 76 3.73 1.26 -10.51
CA ARG A 76 5.18 1.43 -10.61
C ARG A 76 5.64 1.69 -12.04
N GLN A 77 5.20 0.87 -13.00
CA GLN A 77 5.63 0.96 -14.38
C GLN A 77 5.18 2.26 -15.07
N ASN A 78 3.93 2.67 -14.86
CA ASN A 78 3.33 3.75 -15.65
C ASN A 78 3.45 5.12 -14.98
N VAL A 79 3.76 5.19 -13.68
CA VAL A 79 3.70 6.43 -12.92
C VAL A 79 4.97 6.68 -12.13
N LEU A 80 5.44 5.66 -11.38
CA LEU A 80 6.50 5.88 -10.39
C LEU A 80 7.91 5.69 -10.93
N ASN A 81 8.11 4.89 -12.00
CA ASN A 81 9.44 4.67 -12.58
C ASN A 81 10.08 5.96 -13.10
N ASP A 82 9.25 6.85 -13.66
CA ASP A 82 9.68 8.12 -14.22
C ASP A 82 9.53 9.29 -13.23
N TYR A 83 9.15 9.00 -11.99
CA TYR A 83 9.04 10.02 -10.97
C TYR A 83 10.41 10.62 -10.63
N ARG A 84 10.53 11.94 -10.75
CA ARG A 84 11.74 12.73 -10.45
C ARG A 84 11.45 13.88 -9.47
N GLY A 85 10.30 13.80 -8.77
CA GLY A 85 9.89 14.83 -7.83
C GLY A 85 10.75 14.86 -6.55
N SER A 86 10.69 15.97 -5.82
CA SER A 86 11.46 16.20 -4.58
C SER A 86 10.92 15.45 -3.36
N LEU A 87 9.66 14.97 -3.39
CA LEU A 87 9.10 14.23 -2.28
C LEU A 87 9.54 12.77 -2.34
N GLU A 88 10.03 12.27 -1.22
CA GLU A 88 10.43 10.88 -1.10
C GLU A 88 9.21 9.95 -1.17
N ILE A 89 9.33 8.88 -1.95
CA ILE A 89 8.34 7.80 -2.03
C ILE A 89 8.84 6.64 -1.19
N SER A 90 8.03 6.23 -0.22
CA SER A 90 8.28 5.07 0.62
C SER A 90 7.25 3.98 0.34
N TYR A 91 7.67 2.73 0.42
CA TYR A 91 6.81 1.57 0.20
C TYR A 91 6.67 0.78 1.49
N ARG A 92 5.45 0.34 1.81
CA ARG A 92 5.14 -0.45 3.00
C ARG A 92 4.10 -1.52 2.68
N LYS A 93 4.08 -2.56 3.53
CA LYS A 93 2.96 -3.50 3.63
C LYS A 93 2.01 -3.05 4.74
N SER A 94 0.79 -3.61 4.77
CA SER A 94 -0.23 -3.20 5.76
C SER A 94 0.17 -3.44 7.21
N ASP A 95 1.04 -4.40 7.48
CA ASP A 95 1.58 -4.74 8.80
C ASP A 95 2.78 -3.87 9.22
N GLU A 96 3.16 -2.90 8.38
CA GLU A 96 4.33 -2.03 8.60
C GLU A 96 3.95 -0.56 8.86
N LEU A 97 2.67 -0.28 9.13
CA LEU A 97 2.13 1.09 9.21
C LEU A 97 2.07 1.68 10.63
N ASP A 98 2.81 1.11 11.56
CA ASP A 98 2.86 1.59 12.94
C ASP A 98 3.23 3.07 13.05
N LYS A 99 2.62 3.77 14.01
CA LYS A 99 2.86 5.18 14.33
C LYS A 99 2.43 6.19 13.26
N LEU A 100 1.64 5.77 12.28
CA LEU A 100 1.06 6.68 11.29
C LEU A 100 -0.41 6.94 11.60
N GLU A 101 -0.85 8.20 11.47
CA GLU A 101 -2.24 8.60 11.65
C GLU A 101 -2.97 8.53 10.30
N LEU A 102 -3.39 7.32 9.91
CA LEU A 102 -4.11 7.06 8.65
C LEU A 102 -5.62 7.01 8.91
N LYS A 103 -6.38 7.68 8.05
CA LYS A 103 -7.85 7.72 8.06
C LYS A 103 -8.46 6.69 7.11
N THR A 104 -7.77 6.47 5.98
CA THR A 104 -8.22 5.55 4.94
C THR A 104 -7.85 4.11 5.32
N PRO A 105 -8.78 3.16 5.25
CA PRO A 105 -8.50 1.75 5.52
C PRO A 105 -7.40 1.16 4.64
N THR A 106 -6.63 0.23 5.17
CA THR A 106 -5.48 -0.39 4.49
C THR A 106 -5.80 -1.76 3.86
N TRP A 107 -7.05 -2.01 3.53
CA TRP A 107 -7.49 -3.30 2.98
C TRP A 107 -7.35 -3.44 1.46
N ALA A 108 -7.01 -2.36 0.76
CA ALA A 108 -6.83 -2.37 -0.69
C ALA A 108 -5.39 -1.99 -1.09
N THR A 109 -4.90 -2.54 -2.21
CA THR A 109 -3.60 -2.22 -2.79
C THR A 109 -3.66 -2.03 -4.30
N PRO A 110 -2.87 -1.09 -4.85
CA PRO A 110 -2.07 -0.12 -4.11
C PRO A 110 -2.94 0.88 -3.37
N THR A 111 -2.50 1.40 -2.23
CA THR A 111 -3.06 2.61 -1.66
C THR A 111 -1.96 3.66 -1.58
N ILE A 112 -2.23 4.85 -2.10
CA ILE A 112 -1.30 5.97 -2.14
C ILE A 112 -1.71 6.93 -1.04
N TYR A 113 -0.81 7.25 -0.12
CA TYR A 113 -1.02 8.24 0.92
C TYR A 113 -0.07 9.41 0.72
N PHE A 114 -0.60 10.62 0.79
CA PHE A 114 0.17 11.83 0.95
C PHE A 114 0.15 12.20 2.44
N LEU A 115 1.32 12.15 3.05
CA LEU A 115 1.49 12.34 4.49
C LEU A 115 2.17 13.68 4.79
N GLU A 116 1.69 14.35 5.83
CA GLU A 116 2.38 15.50 6.42
C GLU A 116 2.58 15.23 7.91
N ASN A 117 3.85 15.16 8.33
CA ASN A 117 4.22 14.82 9.70
C ASN A 117 3.55 13.53 10.23
N GLY A 118 3.52 12.49 9.38
CA GLY A 118 2.95 11.18 9.71
C GLY A 118 1.42 11.10 9.66
N LYS A 119 0.73 12.20 9.34
CA LYS A 119 -0.72 12.27 9.24
C LYS A 119 -1.16 12.21 7.78
N GLU A 120 -2.22 11.46 7.52
CA GLU A 120 -2.84 11.43 6.20
C GLU A 120 -3.50 12.78 5.87
N VAL A 121 -3.04 13.41 4.79
CA VAL A 121 -3.65 14.61 4.20
C VAL A 121 -4.61 14.21 3.10
N TRP A 122 -4.20 13.26 2.25
CA TRP A 122 -4.98 12.73 1.14
C TRP A 122 -4.56 11.30 0.84
N SER A 123 -5.47 10.52 0.28
CA SER A 123 -5.19 9.16 -0.15
C SER A 123 -6.01 8.75 -1.36
N HIS A 124 -5.55 7.71 -2.04
CA HIS A 124 -6.26 7.06 -3.13
C HIS A 124 -6.04 5.55 -3.08
N GLN A 125 -7.12 4.79 -3.20
CA GLN A 125 -7.07 3.34 -3.28
C GLN A 125 -7.16 2.86 -4.72
N GLY A 126 -6.33 1.90 -5.07
CA GLY A 126 -6.24 1.35 -6.41
C GLY A 126 -5.26 2.10 -7.31
N TYR A 127 -5.27 1.72 -8.59
CA TYR A 127 -4.41 2.33 -9.59
C TYR A 127 -4.79 3.79 -9.85
N LEU A 128 -3.79 4.65 -9.84
CA LEU A 128 -3.93 6.06 -10.19
C LEU A 128 -3.15 6.33 -11.49
N SER A 129 -3.78 6.99 -12.46
CA SER A 129 -3.08 7.35 -13.71
C SER A 129 -2.02 8.42 -13.46
N ASN A 130 -1.07 8.52 -14.37
CA ASN A 130 0.02 9.50 -14.31
C ASN A 130 -0.54 10.92 -14.11
N GLU A 131 -1.47 11.36 -14.96
CA GLU A 131 -2.11 12.67 -14.87
C GLU A 131 -2.72 12.95 -13.49
N LYS A 132 -3.54 11.99 -13.00
CA LYS A 132 -4.20 12.13 -11.68
C LYS A 132 -3.20 12.13 -10.54
N PHE A 133 -2.13 11.32 -10.62
CA PHE A 133 -1.07 11.30 -9.62
C PHE A 133 -0.38 12.66 -9.51
N TYR A 134 0.10 13.22 -10.62
CA TYR A 134 0.81 14.50 -10.60
C TYR A 134 -0.10 15.66 -10.24
N LYS A 135 -1.37 15.62 -10.64
CA LYS A 135 -2.38 16.60 -10.20
C LYS A 135 -2.56 16.59 -8.68
N SER A 136 -2.69 15.40 -8.08
CA SER A 136 -2.82 15.25 -6.63
C SER A 136 -1.54 15.65 -5.89
N LEU A 137 -0.39 15.30 -6.45
CA LEU A 137 0.91 15.69 -5.95
C LEU A 137 1.08 17.22 -5.93
N GLY A 138 0.71 17.89 -7.02
CA GLY A 138 0.74 19.34 -7.12
C GLY A 138 -0.10 20.02 -6.03
N LYS A 139 -1.34 19.56 -5.85
CA LYS A 139 -2.22 20.05 -4.78
C LYS A 139 -1.63 19.85 -3.39
N PHE A 140 -1.10 18.67 -3.13
CA PHE A 140 -0.47 18.36 -1.85
C PHE A 140 0.74 19.24 -1.56
N LYS A 141 1.60 19.48 -2.54
CA LYS A 141 2.76 20.37 -2.38
C LYS A 141 2.33 21.80 -2.08
N LEU A 142 1.32 22.30 -2.76
CA LEU A 142 0.78 23.65 -2.59
C LEU A 142 -0.06 23.81 -1.31
N GLY A 143 -0.33 22.73 -0.57
CA GLY A 143 -1.17 22.76 0.63
C GLY A 143 -2.65 23.07 0.34
N LYS A 144 -3.12 22.82 -0.89
CA LYS A 144 -4.49 23.11 -1.31
C LYS A 144 -5.41 21.91 -1.02
N THR A 145 -6.48 22.14 -0.30
CA THR A 145 -7.43 21.14 0.18
C THR A 145 -8.60 20.90 -0.79
N GLU A 146 -9.53 19.99 -0.44
CA GLU A 146 -10.67 19.53 -1.25
C GLU A 146 -11.57 20.66 -1.84
N ALA A 147 -11.69 21.79 -1.17
CA ALA A 147 -12.47 22.94 -1.69
C ALA A 147 -11.94 23.44 -3.05
N TYR A 148 -10.67 23.23 -3.31
CA TYR A 148 -10.01 23.59 -4.57
C TYR A 148 -10.40 22.63 -5.72
N ASP A 149 -10.76 21.39 -5.39
CA ASP A 149 -11.15 20.36 -6.35
C ASP A 149 -12.49 20.68 -7.02
N VAL A 150 -13.41 21.23 -6.27
CA VAL A 150 -14.73 21.61 -6.80
C VAL A 150 -14.59 22.73 -7.82
N ALA A 151 -13.81 23.75 -7.50
CA ALA A 151 -13.54 24.88 -8.40
C ALA A 151 -12.79 24.43 -9.68
N PHE A 152 -11.79 23.56 -9.53
CA PHE A 152 -11.02 23.04 -10.66
C PHE A 152 -11.85 22.15 -11.59
N ASN A 153 -12.64 21.23 -11.04
CA ASN A 153 -13.50 20.33 -11.83
C ASN A 153 -14.62 21.09 -12.57
N GLN A 154 -14.97 22.28 -12.11
CA GLN A 154 -15.92 23.18 -12.77
C GLN A 154 -15.25 24.12 -13.78
N GLY A 155 -13.92 24.04 -13.96
CA GLY A 155 -13.21 24.89 -14.91
C GLY A 155 -13.17 26.37 -14.54
N THR A 156 -13.40 26.71 -13.27
CA THR A 156 -13.62 28.09 -12.82
C THR A 156 -12.36 28.80 -12.30
N ASP A 157 -11.21 28.10 -12.14
CA ASP A 157 -9.97 28.73 -11.66
C ASP A 157 -8.80 28.58 -12.67
N PRO A 158 -8.58 29.61 -13.51
CA PRO A 158 -7.47 29.63 -14.46
C PRO A 158 -6.08 29.70 -13.78
N THR A 159 -6.00 30.15 -12.53
CA THR A 159 -4.75 30.28 -11.78
C THR A 159 -4.17 28.90 -11.46
N TYR A 160 -5.02 27.96 -11.05
CA TYR A 160 -4.60 26.61 -10.75
C TYR A 160 -4.06 25.89 -12.00
N CYS A 161 -4.69 26.07 -13.15
CA CYS A 161 -4.22 25.46 -14.40
C CYS A 161 -2.81 25.94 -14.76
N LYS A 162 -2.55 27.23 -14.58
CA LYS A 162 -1.21 27.81 -14.79
C LYS A 162 -0.19 27.27 -13.79
N GLU A 163 -0.54 27.21 -12.52
CA GLU A 163 0.34 26.67 -11.47
C GLU A 163 0.62 25.17 -11.69
N TYR A 164 -0.37 24.40 -12.13
CA TYR A 164 -0.20 22.99 -12.43
C TYR A 164 0.72 22.77 -13.65
N GLU A 165 0.53 23.51 -14.73
CA GLU A 165 1.39 23.43 -15.91
C GLU A 165 2.83 23.87 -15.61
N LEU A 166 3.01 24.92 -14.82
CA LEU A 166 4.32 25.33 -14.34
C LEU A 166 4.98 24.25 -13.48
N PHE A 167 4.21 23.66 -12.55
CA PHE A 167 4.70 22.60 -11.68
C PHE A 167 5.05 21.33 -12.45
N LYS A 168 4.26 20.94 -13.44
CA LYS A 168 4.49 19.78 -14.31
C LYS A 168 5.83 19.88 -15.06
N ASN A 169 6.24 21.11 -15.41
CA ASN A 169 7.45 21.36 -16.17
C ASN A 169 8.68 21.67 -15.28
N THR A 170 8.55 21.58 -13.95
CA THR A 170 9.69 21.71 -13.02
C THR A 170 10.27 20.33 -12.68
N PRO A 171 11.55 20.25 -12.26
CA PRO A 171 12.13 18.99 -11.76
C PRO A 171 11.37 18.37 -10.58
N GLU A 172 10.57 19.17 -9.90
CA GLU A 172 9.74 18.77 -8.75
C GLU A 172 8.35 18.27 -9.15
N GLY A 173 7.92 18.54 -10.38
CA GLY A 173 6.61 18.14 -10.92
C GLY A 173 6.66 16.94 -11.86
N VAL A 174 7.85 16.53 -12.28
CA VAL A 174 8.10 15.42 -13.22
C VAL A 174 8.58 14.20 -12.49
#